data_661c6f098a1dc6f8624fe67c1bef55a2
#
_entry.id   661c6f098a1dc6f8624fe67c1bef55a2
#
_cell.length_a   1.000
_cell.length_b   1.000
_cell.length_c   1.000
_cell.angle_alpha   90.00
_cell.angle_beta   90.00
_cell.angle_gamma   90.00
#
_symmetry.space_group_name_H-M   'P 1'
#
loop_
_entity.id
_entity.type
_entity.pdbx_description
1 polymer ?
#
loop_
_entity_poly.entity_id
_entity_poly.type
_entity_poly.pdbx_seq_one_letter_code
_entity_poly.pdbx_strand_id
1 'polypeptide(L)'
;MMGPMASDETRTGTRTEGRTETPTRTTRSTTPGAPAARDARVPGPAPEATGTRAWTPWRVRLLVLGIVLAAVNLRPAITSLGALLEEVRDGLGMSGSVAGLLTSVPPLCFAVFGVAAPRLARRFGPGAVVFGGMVAITAGLLIRPYAGGTAGFLAATALALMGIALSNVLMPVIVKRFFPDRVGSMTGLYSMALAFGTSIAAAATVPMTDALGGHWQPGLAVWAALGAAAALSWIPFVRARKASASAGSPAHTGSAGATESAGAGAPRADAPAEQPPLRITRSRTAWALAVFFGLQATAAYITMGWMAQIFRDAGVSAGTAGLLLAVIMVMGVPLAFVIPRVATRLPHQGPIVLVLGVCGLAGYAGLYFAPAGGAWLWALLLGVSNCAFPLALTMVGMRARTGAGVAQLSAFAQSTGYLISIPGPLLVGVLYQHSGGWGLPIALMSALMVPQIVVGVLAGRDRTVEDEAAR
;
A
#
# COMPACT_ATOMS: atom_id res chain seq x y z
N MET A 1 -1.28 7.42 66.82
CA MET A 1 -2.25 8.43 67.20
C MET A 1 -3.27 8.46 66.09
N MET A 2 -4.35 7.79 66.34
CA MET A 2 -5.72 8.27 66.32
C MET A 2 -6.22 8.74 64.97
N GLY A 3 -6.96 7.91 64.35
CA GLY A 3 -8.30 7.90 63.85
C GLY A 3 -9.34 8.62 64.72
N PRO A 4 -10.67 8.48 64.45
CA PRO A 4 -11.45 7.98 63.28
C PRO A 4 -12.75 8.81 63.03
N MET A 5 -13.74 8.12 62.35
CA MET A 5 -15.24 8.31 62.34
C MET A 5 -15.78 9.22 61.28
N ALA A 6 -16.58 8.76 60.38
CA ALA A 6 -17.89 8.06 60.39
C ALA A 6 -19.10 8.99 60.56
N SER A 7 -20.04 8.77 59.68
CA SER A 7 -21.50 8.63 59.78
C SER A 7 -22.21 9.36 58.63
N ASP A 8 -22.96 8.70 57.80
CA ASP A 8 -24.25 8.01 57.89
C ASP A 8 -25.44 8.98 57.92
N GLU A 9 -26.39 8.76 57.10
CA GLU A 9 -27.87 8.79 57.20
C GLU A 9 -28.54 9.11 55.86
N THR A 10 -29.07 8.09 55.18
CA THR A 10 -30.45 7.59 55.22
C THR A 10 -31.59 8.61 55.37
N ARG A 11 -32.46 8.64 54.35
CA ARG A 11 -33.95 8.74 54.43
C ARG A 11 -34.58 8.74 53.04
N THR A 12 -35.23 7.67 52.60
CA THR A 12 -36.61 7.18 52.78
C THR A 12 -37.72 8.21 52.65
N GLY A 13 -38.67 7.92 51.79
CA GLY A 13 -40.08 8.31 51.92
C GLY A 13 -40.71 8.64 50.57
N THR A 14 -41.46 7.74 50.06
CA THR A 14 -42.91 7.39 50.07
C THR A 14 -43.64 8.05 48.90
N ARG A 15 -44.14 7.27 47.91
CA ARG A 15 -45.44 6.62 47.81
C ARG A 15 -46.67 7.59 47.78
N THR A 16 -47.42 7.56 46.67
CA THR A 16 -48.89 7.47 46.54
C THR A 16 -49.25 7.42 45.04
N GLU A 17 -49.82 6.32 44.54
CA GLU A 17 -51.25 6.02 44.34
C GLU A 17 -51.91 7.08 43.43
N GLY A 18 -52.46 6.81 42.32
CA GLY A 18 -53.32 5.78 41.81
C GLY A 18 -54.44 6.47 41.04
N ARG A 19 -54.82 6.00 39.92
CA ARG A 19 -56.27 5.97 39.52
C ARG A 19 -56.43 5.26 38.17
N THR A 20 -57.10 4.18 38.26
CA THR A 20 -57.88 3.45 37.28
C THR A 20 -59.03 4.31 36.70
N GLU A 21 -59.26 4.19 35.41
CA GLU A 21 -60.66 4.18 34.88
C GLU A 21 -60.68 3.44 33.53
N THR A 22 -61.57 2.49 33.47
CA THR A 22 -61.95 1.53 32.43
C THR A 22 -63.18 2.06 31.64
N PRO A 23 -63.75 1.33 30.70
CA PRO A 23 -63.95 1.72 29.31
C PRO A 23 -65.43 2.11 28.98
N THR A 24 -65.63 2.80 27.88
CA THR A 24 -66.95 2.98 27.33
C THR A 24 -67.09 2.32 25.97
N ARG A 25 -68.01 1.39 25.95
CA ARG A 25 -68.60 0.60 24.89
C ARG A 25 -69.75 1.38 24.25
N THR A 26 -69.71 1.58 22.91
CA THR A 26 -70.96 1.94 22.17
C THR A 26 -71.02 1.29 20.82
N THR A 27 -71.78 0.27 20.74
CA THR A 27 -72.86 -0.13 19.86
C THR A 27 -72.71 0.01 18.32
N ARG A 28 -72.94 -1.10 17.76
CA ARG A 28 -73.28 -1.50 16.39
C ARG A 28 -74.31 -0.58 15.70
N SER A 29 -74.03 -0.40 14.39
CA SER A 29 -75.06 -0.24 13.39
C SER A 29 -74.74 -1.08 12.18
N THR A 30 -75.59 -2.01 11.88
CA THR A 30 -75.62 -2.91 10.74
C THR A 30 -76.40 -2.25 9.60
N THR A 31 -75.83 -2.25 8.39
CA THR A 31 -76.61 -2.25 7.13
C THR A 31 -75.84 -2.99 6.04
N PRO A 32 -76.55 -3.78 5.23
CA PRO A 32 -75.92 -4.82 4.40
C PRO A 32 -75.77 -4.39 2.93
N GLY A 33 -74.78 -4.99 2.28
CA GLY A 33 -74.86 -5.36 0.88
C GLY A 33 -74.13 -4.49 -0.16
N ALA A 34 -72.95 -4.93 -0.57
CA ALA A 34 -72.53 -4.85 -1.98
C ALA A 34 -71.35 -5.86 -2.20
N PRO A 35 -71.20 -6.44 -3.40
CA PRO A 35 -70.43 -7.66 -3.59
C PRO A 35 -68.95 -7.36 -3.71
N ALA A 36 -68.17 -8.35 -3.26
CA ALA A 36 -66.72 -8.38 -3.23
C ALA A 36 -66.07 -8.07 -4.62
N ALA A 37 -65.38 -6.96 -4.68
CA ALA A 37 -64.35 -6.77 -5.71
C ALA A 37 -63.12 -7.59 -5.31
N ARG A 38 -62.78 -8.55 -6.17
CA ARG A 38 -61.53 -9.32 -6.06
C ARG A 38 -60.35 -8.35 -6.08
N ASP A 39 -59.60 -8.25 -4.97
CA ASP A 39 -58.30 -7.65 -4.91
C ASP A 39 -57.37 -8.39 -5.88
N ALA A 40 -57.22 -7.82 -7.06
CA ALA A 40 -56.11 -8.12 -7.94
C ALA A 40 -54.83 -7.54 -7.26
N ARG A 41 -54.14 -8.38 -6.48
CA ARG A 41 -52.76 -8.10 -6.07
C ARG A 41 -51.93 -7.84 -7.32
N VAL A 42 -51.62 -6.57 -7.57
CA VAL A 42 -50.55 -6.19 -8.49
C VAL A 42 -49.27 -6.87 -7.98
N PRO A 43 -48.62 -7.71 -8.74
CA PRO A 43 -47.32 -8.22 -8.33
C PRO A 43 -46.38 -7.02 -8.22
N GLY A 44 -45.92 -6.72 -6.99
CA GLY A 44 -44.85 -5.78 -6.80
C GLY A 44 -43.64 -6.17 -7.65
N PRO A 45 -42.85 -5.20 -8.17
CA PRO A 45 -41.67 -5.52 -8.95
C PRO A 45 -40.83 -6.49 -8.14
N ALA A 46 -40.55 -7.64 -8.73
CA ALA A 46 -39.63 -8.62 -8.17
C ALA A 46 -38.33 -7.89 -7.83
N PRO A 47 -37.72 -8.10 -6.65
CA PRO A 47 -36.44 -7.49 -6.34
C PRO A 47 -35.48 -7.92 -7.46
N GLU A 48 -35.02 -6.93 -8.23
CA GLU A 48 -33.94 -7.13 -9.18
C GLU A 48 -32.80 -7.79 -8.40
N ALA A 49 -32.66 -9.08 -8.56
CA ALA A 49 -31.49 -9.82 -8.15
C ALA A 49 -30.31 -9.19 -8.88
N THR A 50 -29.71 -8.14 -8.29
CA THR A 50 -28.36 -7.75 -8.61
C THR A 50 -27.50 -8.98 -8.36
N GLY A 51 -27.33 -9.78 -9.44
CA GLY A 51 -26.60 -11.02 -9.43
C GLY A 51 -25.13 -10.81 -9.07
N THR A 52 -24.85 -10.59 -7.81
CA THR A 52 -23.56 -10.90 -7.21
C THR A 52 -23.44 -12.41 -7.24
N ARG A 53 -22.89 -12.92 -8.34
CA ARG A 53 -22.53 -14.33 -8.48
C ARG A 53 -21.75 -14.71 -7.23
N ALA A 54 -22.41 -15.36 -6.28
CA ALA A 54 -21.82 -15.80 -5.04
C ALA A 54 -20.57 -16.62 -5.38
N TRP A 55 -19.40 -16.08 -5.06
CA TRP A 55 -18.14 -16.76 -5.32
C TRP A 55 -18.12 -18.03 -4.47
N THR A 56 -17.82 -19.15 -5.09
CA THR A 56 -17.66 -20.41 -4.35
C THR A 56 -16.56 -20.24 -3.29
N PRO A 57 -16.72 -20.78 -2.07
CA PRO A 57 -15.78 -20.57 -0.97
C PRO A 57 -14.31 -20.85 -1.33
N TRP A 58 -14.04 -21.82 -2.20
CA TRP A 58 -12.71 -22.16 -2.65
C TRP A 58 -12.08 -21.02 -3.52
N ARG A 59 -12.88 -20.35 -4.35
CA ARG A 59 -12.39 -19.22 -5.17
C ARG A 59 -12.01 -18.02 -4.30
N VAL A 60 -12.78 -17.77 -3.23
CA VAL A 60 -12.45 -16.73 -2.26
C VAL A 60 -11.12 -17.06 -1.55
N ARG A 61 -10.95 -18.31 -1.10
CA ARG A 61 -9.69 -18.77 -0.49
C ARG A 61 -8.51 -18.66 -1.45
N LEU A 62 -8.70 -19.05 -2.71
CA LEU A 62 -7.67 -18.95 -3.74
C LEU A 62 -7.31 -17.49 -4.04
N LEU A 63 -8.29 -16.56 -4.03
CA LEU A 63 -8.02 -15.13 -4.21
C LEU A 63 -7.22 -14.56 -3.04
N VAL A 64 -7.56 -14.93 -1.80
CA VAL A 64 -6.79 -14.51 -0.62
C VAL A 64 -5.36 -15.05 -0.71
N LEU A 65 -5.18 -16.33 -1.05
CA LEU A 65 -3.86 -16.92 -1.27
C LEU A 65 -3.11 -16.19 -2.39
N GLY A 66 -3.77 -15.88 -3.51
CA GLY A 66 -3.19 -15.13 -4.61
C GLY A 66 -2.75 -13.73 -4.23
N ILE A 67 -3.52 -13.02 -3.39
CA ILE A 67 -3.15 -11.70 -2.84
C ILE A 67 -1.92 -11.84 -1.95
N VAL A 68 -1.87 -12.83 -1.06
CA VAL A 68 -0.75 -13.06 -0.16
C VAL A 68 0.52 -13.42 -0.94
N LEU A 69 0.45 -14.39 -1.86
CA LEU A 69 1.60 -14.78 -2.69
C LEU A 69 2.10 -13.62 -3.55
N ALA A 70 1.19 -12.87 -4.17
CA ALA A 70 1.57 -11.68 -4.91
C ALA A 70 2.27 -10.65 -4.01
N ALA A 71 1.72 -10.36 -2.82
CA ALA A 71 2.29 -9.40 -1.88
C ALA A 71 3.70 -9.80 -1.41
N VAL A 72 3.88 -11.07 -1.01
CA VAL A 72 5.20 -11.62 -0.62
C VAL A 72 6.21 -11.46 -1.76
N ASN A 73 5.77 -11.59 -3.02
CA ASN A 73 6.65 -11.53 -4.20
C ASN A 73 7.04 -10.10 -4.64
N LEU A 74 6.36 -9.05 -4.13
CA LEU A 74 6.59 -7.67 -4.62
C LEU A 74 7.92 -7.04 -4.17
N ARG A 75 8.64 -7.62 -3.24
CA ARG A 75 9.88 -7.03 -2.69
C ARG A 75 11.14 -7.87 -2.85
N PRO A 76 11.09 -9.20 -2.91
CA PRO A 76 12.29 -10.04 -3.02
C PRO A 76 13.22 -9.64 -4.17
N ALA A 77 12.67 -9.23 -5.32
CA ALA A 77 13.47 -8.77 -6.47
C ALA A 77 14.41 -7.60 -6.14
N ILE A 78 14.02 -6.72 -5.24
CA ILE A 78 14.79 -5.54 -4.80
C ILE A 78 15.72 -5.93 -3.66
N THR A 79 15.17 -6.59 -2.63
CA THR A 79 15.89 -6.86 -1.38
C THR A 79 16.95 -7.96 -1.54
N SER A 80 16.68 -9.00 -2.34
CA SER A 80 17.68 -10.04 -2.66
C SER A 80 18.86 -9.46 -3.44
N LEU A 81 18.58 -8.51 -4.33
CA LEU A 81 19.64 -7.80 -5.05
C LEU A 81 20.52 -6.98 -4.10
N GLY A 82 19.90 -6.25 -3.14
CA GLY A 82 20.65 -5.49 -2.14
C GLY A 82 21.52 -6.39 -1.24
N ALA A 83 21.07 -7.61 -0.93
CA ALA A 83 21.85 -8.56 -0.13
C ALA A 83 23.06 -9.14 -0.86
N LEU A 84 23.00 -9.23 -2.20
CA LEU A 84 24.06 -9.77 -3.08
C LEU A 84 24.66 -8.69 -4.00
N LEU A 85 24.56 -7.41 -3.61
CA LEU A 85 24.97 -6.31 -4.49
C LEU A 85 26.46 -6.35 -4.81
N GLU A 86 27.29 -6.75 -3.88
CA GLU A 86 28.75 -6.87 -4.05
C GLU A 86 29.07 -7.96 -5.07
N GLU A 87 28.53 -9.16 -4.90
CA GLU A 87 28.77 -10.30 -5.80
C GLU A 87 28.28 -10.01 -7.23
N VAL A 88 27.16 -9.29 -7.35
CA VAL A 88 26.62 -8.86 -8.65
C VAL A 88 27.51 -7.80 -9.29
N ARG A 89 28.00 -6.83 -8.51
CA ARG A 89 28.92 -5.79 -8.99
C ARG A 89 30.20 -6.40 -9.50
N ASP A 90 30.81 -7.27 -8.71
CA ASP A 90 32.09 -7.91 -9.05
C ASP A 90 31.91 -8.85 -10.22
N GLY A 91 30.86 -9.66 -10.23
CA GLY A 91 30.58 -10.61 -11.32
C GLY A 91 30.24 -9.97 -12.67
N LEU A 92 29.75 -8.73 -12.68
CA LEU A 92 29.41 -7.99 -13.91
C LEU A 92 30.34 -6.80 -14.17
N GLY A 93 31.35 -6.57 -13.33
CA GLY A 93 32.31 -5.45 -13.46
C GLY A 93 31.61 -4.08 -13.35
N MET A 94 30.60 -3.94 -12.49
CA MET A 94 29.83 -2.70 -12.36
C MET A 94 30.54 -1.67 -11.49
N SER A 95 30.57 -0.42 -11.96
CA SER A 95 30.99 0.71 -11.14
C SER A 95 29.95 1.02 -10.05
N GLY A 96 30.34 1.78 -9.00
CA GLY A 96 29.41 2.25 -7.97
C GLY A 96 28.28 3.10 -8.53
N SER A 97 28.54 3.91 -9.56
CA SER A 97 27.51 4.71 -10.24
C SER A 97 26.47 3.83 -10.96
N VAL A 98 26.90 2.74 -11.60
CA VAL A 98 26.00 1.78 -12.25
C VAL A 98 25.18 1.01 -11.21
N ALA A 99 25.78 0.64 -10.08
CA ALA A 99 25.04 0.05 -8.96
C ALA A 99 24.02 1.04 -8.37
N GLY A 100 24.38 2.33 -8.28
CA GLY A 100 23.44 3.40 -7.89
C GLY A 100 22.29 3.55 -8.89
N LEU A 101 22.56 3.48 -10.18
CA LEU A 101 21.52 3.46 -11.21
C LEU A 101 20.60 2.25 -11.03
N LEU A 102 21.15 1.06 -10.82
CA LEU A 102 20.41 -0.18 -10.61
C LEU A 102 19.46 -0.07 -9.41
N THR A 103 19.91 0.51 -8.30
CA THR A 103 19.08 0.72 -7.10
C THR A 103 18.07 1.87 -7.26
N SER A 104 18.19 2.71 -8.31
CA SER A 104 17.21 3.75 -8.69
C SER A 104 16.17 3.27 -9.70
N VAL A 105 16.34 2.09 -10.31
CA VAL A 105 15.35 1.51 -11.25
C VAL A 105 13.98 1.27 -10.58
N PRO A 106 13.88 0.80 -9.31
CA PRO A 106 12.59 0.61 -8.65
C PRO A 106 11.73 1.88 -8.60
N PRO A 107 12.17 3.01 -8.03
CA PRO A 107 11.35 4.22 -8.00
C PRO A 107 11.02 4.75 -9.41
N LEU A 108 11.93 4.60 -10.38
CA LEU A 108 11.66 4.94 -11.78
C LEU A 108 10.52 4.10 -12.36
N CYS A 109 10.54 2.79 -12.15
CA CYS A 109 9.46 1.90 -12.59
C CYS A 109 8.12 2.23 -11.90
N PHE A 110 8.13 2.56 -10.61
CA PHE A 110 6.92 2.99 -9.91
C PHE A 110 6.37 4.32 -10.44
N ALA A 111 7.24 5.29 -10.78
CA ALA A 111 6.82 6.56 -11.35
C ALA A 111 6.15 6.37 -12.73
N VAL A 112 6.74 5.54 -13.59
CA VAL A 112 6.25 5.33 -14.97
C VAL A 112 5.05 4.37 -15.01
N PHE A 113 5.21 3.16 -14.48
CA PHE A 113 4.21 2.10 -14.60
C PHE A 113 3.09 2.23 -13.58
N GLY A 114 3.32 2.93 -12.45
CA GLY A 114 2.28 3.28 -11.49
C GLY A 114 1.16 4.09 -12.13
N VAL A 115 1.49 5.05 -13.00
CA VAL A 115 0.52 5.86 -13.77
C VAL A 115 -0.17 5.04 -14.87
N ALA A 116 0.52 4.05 -15.45
CA ALA A 116 -0.03 3.19 -16.49
C ALA A 116 -0.99 2.12 -15.93
N ALA A 117 -0.81 1.68 -14.69
CA ALA A 117 -1.56 0.58 -14.07
C ALA A 117 -3.10 0.75 -14.13
N PRO A 118 -3.70 1.91 -13.78
CA PRO A 118 -5.14 2.09 -13.88
C PRO A 118 -5.66 2.02 -15.33
N ARG A 119 -4.90 2.52 -16.32
CA ARG A 119 -5.26 2.45 -17.73
C ARG A 119 -5.28 1.01 -18.24
N LEU A 120 -4.23 0.25 -17.90
CA LEU A 120 -4.14 -1.18 -18.22
C LEU A 120 -5.25 -1.99 -17.54
N ALA A 121 -5.56 -1.68 -16.27
CA ALA A 121 -6.62 -2.35 -15.54
C ALA A 121 -8.02 -2.08 -16.14
N ARG A 122 -8.27 -0.89 -16.68
CA ARG A 122 -9.51 -0.61 -17.42
C ARG A 122 -9.59 -1.41 -18.71
N ARG A 123 -8.50 -1.52 -19.46
CA ARG A 123 -8.46 -2.21 -20.76
C ARG A 123 -8.52 -3.73 -20.62
N PHE A 124 -7.70 -4.31 -19.73
CA PHE A 124 -7.50 -5.76 -19.63
C PHE A 124 -8.14 -6.38 -18.38
N GLY A 125 -8.58 -5.57 -17.42
CA GLY A 125 -9.06 -5.98 -16.10
C GLY A 125 -7.92 -6.14 -15.08
N PRO A 126 -8.18 -5.84 -13.79
CA PRO A 126 -7.14 -5.82 -12.77
C PRO A 126 -6.48 -7.18 -12.56
N GLY A 127 -7.24 -8.29 -12.60
CA GLY A 127 -6.70 -9.64 -12.44
C GLY A 127 -5.74 -10.06 -13.56
N ALA A 128 -6.05 -9.70 -14.82
CA ALA A 128 -5.18 -10.00 -15.95
C ALA A 128 -3.88 -9.19 -15.91
N VAL A 129 -3.94 -7.93 -15.46
CA VAL A 129 -2.74 -7.08 -15.32
C VAL A 129 -1.85 -7.59 -14.19
N VAL A 130 -2.43 -8.00 -13.05
CA VAL A 130 -1.64 -8.61 -11.96
C VAL A 130 -1.03 -9.94 -12.39
N PHE A 131 -1.78 -10.79 -13.08
CA PHE A 131 -1.21 -12.03 -13.66
C PHE A 131 -0.03 -11.73 -14.59
N GLY A 132 -0.20 -10.80 -15.56
CA GLY A 132 0.88 -10.36 -16.43
C GLY A 132 2.06 -9.78 -15.67
N GLY A 133 1.79 -9.04 -14.59
CA GLY A 133 2.80 -8.53 -13.67
C GLY A 133 3.60 -9.65 -12.99
N MET A 134 2.93 -10.69 -12.47
CA MET A 134 3.61 -11.85 -11.86
C MET A 134 4.45 -12.63 -12.87
N VAL A 135 3.96 -12.77 -14.11
CA VAL A 135 4.73 -13.38 -15.21
C VAL A 135 5.98 -12.54 -15.54
N ALA A 136 5.82 -11.22 -15.62
CA ALA A 136 6.95 -10.30 -15.86
C ALA A 136 8.00 -10.36 -14.74
N ILE A 137 7.56 -10.45 -13.47
CA ILE A 137 8.44 -10.63 -12.31
C ILE A 137 9.21 -11.94 -12.46
N THR A 138 8.52 -13.04 -12.72
CA THR A 138 9.12 -14.37 -12.87
C THR A 138 10.15 -14.37 -14.00
N ALA A 139 9.76 -13.89 -15.17
CA ALA A 139 10.65 -13.82 -16.34
C ALA A 139 11.86 -12.93 -16.07
N GLY A 140 11.66 -11.74 -15.51
CA GLY A 140 12.75 -10.82 -15.17
C GLY A 140 13.73 -11.41 -14.15
N LEU A 141 13.24 -12.12 -13.13
CA LEU A 141 14.07 -12.78 -12.12
C LEU A 141 14.85 -13.97 -12.67
N LEU A 142 14.29 -14.71 -13.64
CA LEU A 142 15.01 -15.81 -14.30
C LEU A 142 16.04 -15.33 -15.32
N ILE A 143 15.70 -14.29 -16.09
CA ILE A 143 16.56 -13.79 -17.16
C ILE A 143 17.75 -12.99 -16.59
N ARG A 144 17.51 -12.13 -15.58
CA ARG A 144 18.52 -11.16 -15.12
C ARG A 144 19.87 -11.76 -14.73
N PRO A 145 19.97 -12.92 -14.02
CA PRO A 145 21.27 -13.46 -13.61
C PRO A 145 22.09 -14.03 -14.78
N TYR A 146 21.43 -14.36 -15.89
CA TYR A 146 22.01 -15.02 -17.05
C TYR A 146 22.04 -14.14 -18.31
N ALA A 147 21.77 -12.84 -18.15
CA ALA A 147 21.61 -11.89 -19.27
C ALA A 147 22.93 -11.49 -19.97
N GLY A 148 24.06 -12.04 -19.56
CA GLY A 148 25.34 -11.91 -20.24
C GLY A 148 26.03 -10.54 -20.12
N GLY A 149 25.53 -9.61 -19.30
CA GLY A 149 26.14 -8.30 -19.07
C GLY A 149 25.26 -7.30 -18.36
N THR A 150 25.83 -6.16 -17.99
CA THR A 150 25.18 -5.10 -17.20
C THR A 150 23.91 -4.58 -17.86
N ALA A 151 23.91 -4.34 -19.17
CA ALA A 151 22.73 -3.81 -19.88
C ALA A 151 21.55 -4.80 -19.86
N GLY A 152 21.82 -6.09 -20.13
CA GLY A 152 20.83 -7.15 -20.06
C GLY A 152 20.32 -7.34 -18.64
N PHE A 153 21.18 -7.29 -17.63
CA PHE A 153 20.81 -7.35 -16.22
C PHE A 153 19.87 -6.19 -15.82
N LEU A 154 20.19 -4.96 -16.23
CA LEU A 154 19.34 -3.78 -15.99
C LEU A 154 17.97 -3.90 -16.68
N ALA A 155 17.94 -4.35 -17.94
CA ALA A 155 16.70 -4.51 -18.70
C ALA A 155 15.80 -5.59 -18.08
N ALA A 156 16.36 -6.74 -17.70
CA ALA A 156 15.61 -7.81 -17.03
C ALA A 156 15.12 -7.39 -15.62
N THR A 157 15.94 -6.60 -14.90
CA THR A 157 15.55 -6.01 -13.63
C THR A 157 14.39 -5.03 -13.83
N ALA A 158 14.44 -4.17 -14.85
CA ALA A 158 13.34 -3.25 -15.18
C ALA A 158 12.05 -4.00 -15.55
N LEU A 159 12.15 -5.13 -16.25
CA LEU A 159 11.00 -6.00 -16.55
C LEU A 159 10.35 -6.55 -15.27
N ALA A 160 11.13 -7.06 -14.33
CA ALA A 160 10.63 -7.52 -13.04
C ALA A 160 9.97 -6.36 -12.25
N LEU A 161 10.63 -5.20 -12.19
CA LEU A 161 10.15 -4.03 -11.47
C LEU A 161 8.90 -3.38 -12.10
N MET A 162 8.75 -3.44 -13.41
CA MET A 162 7.50 -3.10 -14.09
C MET A 162 6.34 -3.96 -13.58
N GLY A 163 6.53 -5.28 -13.52
CA GLY A 163 5.52 -6.21 -12.98
C GLY A 163 5.17 -5.89 -11.52
N ILE A 164 6.19 -5.57 -10.69
CA ILE A 164 6.02 -5.15 -9.29
C ILE A 164 5.21 -3.86 -9.20
N ALA A 165 5.56 -2.83 -9.97
CA ALA A 165 4.88 -1.54 -9.94
C ALA A 165 3.40 -1.65 -10.32
N LEU A 166 3.08 -2.37 -11.42
CA LEU A 166 1.72 -2.63 -11.85
C LEU A 166 0.90 -3.36 -10.78
N SER A 167 1.46 -4.42 -10.23
CA SER A 167 0.77 -5.25 -9.23
C SER A 167 0.55 -4.50 -7.92
N ASN A 168 1.56 -3.75 -7.45
CA ASN A 168 1.49 -2.99 -6.19
C ASN A 168 0.37 -1.92 -6.23
N VAL A 169 0.24 -1.21 -7.35
CA VAL A 169 -0.81 -0.19 -7.54
C VAL A 169 -2.21 -0.82 -7.60
N LEU A 170 -2.33 -2.02 -8.17
CA LEU A 170 -3.62 -2.68 -8.35
C LEU A 170 -4.11 -3.48 -7.14
N MET A 171 -3.22 -3.88 -6.21
CA MET A 171 -3.61 -4.65 -5.04
C MET A 171 -4.71 -3.99 -4.19
N PRO A 172 -4.62 -2.70 -3.80
CA PRO A 172 -5.69 -2.04 -3.06
C PRO A 172 -7.02 -1.99 -3.83
N VAL A 173 -6.95 -1.85 -5.17
CA VAL A 173 -8.14 -1.84 -6.05
C VAL A 173 -8.81 -3.21 -6.04
N ILE A 174 -8.03 -4.29 -6.09
CA ILE A 174 -8.52 -5.67 -6.03
C ILE A 174 -9.14 -5.95 -4.66
N VAL A 175 -8.46 -5.58 -3.57
CA VAL A 175 -8.97 -5.73 -2.21
C VAL A 175 -10.32 -5.02 -2.07
N LYS A 176 -10.43 -3.75 -2.47
CA LYS A 176 -11.68 -2.98 -2.39
C LYS A 176 -12.79 -3.59 -3.25
N ARG A 177 -12.47 -4.13 -4.43
CA ARG A 177 -13.44 -4.72 -5.36
C ARG A 177 -14.00 -6.05 -4.88
N PHE A 178 -13.17 -6.93 -4.32
CA PHE A 178 -13.56 -8.30 -3.97
C PHE A 178 -13.88 -8.51 -2.50
N PHE A 179 -13.42 -7.59 -1.63
CA PHE A 179 -13.63 -7.65 -0.18
C PHE A 179 -14.11 -6.30 0.38
N PRO A 180 -15.24 -5.72 -0.13
CA PRO A 180 -15.71 -4.41 0.30
C PRO A 180 -15.95 -4.33 1.81
N ASP A 181 -16.48 -5.41 2.43
CA ASP A 181 -16.79 -5.47 3.86
C ASP A 181 -15.56 -5.75 4.74
N ARG A 182 -14.41 -6.10 4.16
CA ARG A 182 -13.19 -6.51 4.87
C ARG A 182 -11.95 -5.78 4.36
N VAL A 183 -12.09 -4.59 3.79
CA VAL A 183 -10.98 -3.83 3.18
C VAL A 183 -9.84 -3.65 4.16
N GLY A 184 -10.13 -3.27 5.42
CA GLY A 184 -9.09 -3.04 6.43
C GLY A 184 -8.28 -4.29 6.76
N SER A 185 -8.94 -5.44 7.00
CA SER A 185 -8.24 -6.70 7.32
C SER A 185 -7.45 -7.24 6.13
N MET A 186 -7.97 -7.13 4.91
CA MET A 186 -7.27 -7.58 3.69
C MET A 186 -6.09 -6.68 3.36
N THR A 187 -6.20 -5.37 3.56
CA THR A 187 -5.08 -4.43 3.42
C THR A 187 -4.00 -4.69 4.46
N GLY A 188 -4.40 -4.98 5.71
CA GLY A 188 -3.47 -5.41 6.76
C GLY A 188 -2.73 -6.69 6.39
N LEU A 189 -3.45 -7.72 5.94
CA LEU A 189 -2.86 -8.99 5.48
C LEU A 189 -1.89 -8.78 4.31
N TYR A 190 -2.27 -7.99 3.32
CA TYR A 190 -1.41 -7.61 2.21
C TYR A 190 -0.12 -6.90 2.67
N SER A 191 -0.24 -5.93 3.58
CA SER A 191 0.90 -5.16 4.09
C SER A 191 1.84 -6.04 4.92
N MET A 192 1.29 -6.96 5.74
CA MET A 192 2.10 -7.96 6.46
C MET A 192 2.84 -8.88 5.51
N ALA A 193 2.15 -9.42 4.50
CA ALA A 193 2.74 -10.32 3.51
C ALA A 193 3.87 -9.62 2.73
N LEU A 194 3.68 -8.34 2.38
CA LEU A 194 4.71 -7.52 1.73
C LEU A 194 5.94 -7.34 2.63
N ALA A 195 5.76 -6.98 3.90
CA ALA A 195 6.85 -6.79 4.84
C ALA A 195 7.56 -8.13 5.14
N PHE A 196 6.81 -9.22 5.28
CA PHE A 196 7.36 -10.56 5.44
C PHE A 196 8.21 -11.00 4.25
N GLY A 197 7.71 -10.80 3.02
CA GLY A 197 8.46 -11.09 1.80
C GLY A 197 9.76 -10.29 1.70
N THR A 198 9.73 -9.01 2.11
CA THR A 198 10.91 -8.16 2.16
C THR A 198 11.95 -8.70 3.14
N SER A 199 11.50 -9.03 4.36
CA SER A 199 12.37 -9.49 5.46
C SER A 199 12.97 -10.87 5.16
N ILE A 200 12.16 -11.80 4.64
CA ILE A 200 12.63 -13.14 4.29
C ILE A 200 13.67 -13.08 3.15
N ALA A 201 13.45 -12.20 2.16
CA ALA A 201 14.41 -12.03 1.10
C ALA A 201 15.75 -11.48 1.62
N ALA A 202 15.72 -10.52 2.55
CA ALA A 202 16.93 -10.00 3.17
C ALA A 202 17.69 -11.07 3.97
N ALA A 203 16.98 -11.86 4.77
CA ALA A 203 17.60 -12.85 5.65
C ALA A 203 18.05 -14.13 4.91
N ALA A 204 17.25 -14.59 3.95
CA ALA A 204 17.44 -15.91 3.35
C ALA A 204 18.29 -15.89 2.08
N THR A 205 18.49 -14.75 1.40
CA THR A 205 19.16 -14.73 0.10
C THR A 205 20.60 -15.20 0.20
N VAL A 206 21.39 -14.73 1.16
CA VAL A 206 22.79 -15.15 1.33
C VAL A 206 22.88 -16.64 1.70
N PRO A 207 22.23 -17.16 2.75
CA PRO A 207 22.27 -18.60 3.07
C PRO A 207 21.79 -19.50 1.93
N MET A 208 20.78 -19.06 1.16
CA MET A 208 20.31 -19.81 -0.01
C MET A 208 21.33 -19.81 -1.13
N THR A 209 22.04 -18.70 -1.34
CA THR A 209 23.12 -18.60 -2.32
C THR A 209 24.26 -19.58 -1.96
N ASP A 210 24.65 -19.60 -0.69
CA ASP A 210 25.69 -20.53 -0.19
C ASP A 210 25.26 -22.00 -0.37
N ALA A 211 24.01 -22.33 -0.04
CA ALA A 211 23.46 -23.67 -0.23
C ALA A 211 23.34 -24.09 -1.71
N LEU A 212 23.25 -23.12 -2.63
CA LEU A 212 23.18 -23.36 -4.08
C LEU A 212 24.55 -23.32 -4.78
N GLY A 213 25.62 -23.43 -4.01
CA GLY A 213 27.01 -23.50 -4.54
C GLY A 213 27.77 -22.18 -4.51
N GLY A 214 27.27 -21.16 -3.79
CA GLY A 214 27.97 -19.88 -3.57
C GLY A 214 27.92 -18.91 -4.76
N HIS A 215 27.26 -19.27 -5.86
CA HIS A 215 27.13 -18.40 -7.02
C HIS A 215 25.91 -17.48 -6.88
N TRP A 216 26.08 -16.16 -7.15
CA TRP A 216 25.00 -15.18 -7.01
C TRP A 216 23.84 -15.40 -8.02
N GLN A 217 24.14 -16.01 -9.19
CA GLN A 217 23.13 -16.25 -10.23
C GLN A 217 21.97 -17.13 -9.75
N PRO A 218 22.18 -18.39 -9.27
CA PRO A 218 21.08 -19.19 -8.72
C PRO A 218 20.48 -18.57 -7.46
N GLY A 219 21.28 -17.87 -6.63
CA GLY A 219 20.79 -17.15 -5.45
C GLY A 219 19.75 -16.07 -5.77
N LEU A 220 19.88 -15.39 -6.91
CA LEU A 220 18.88 -14.45 -7.40
C LEU A 220 17.73 -15.14 -8.17
N ALA A 221 18.04 -16.19 -8.95
CA ALA A 221 17.04 -16.88 -9.78
C ALA A 221 16.01 -17.63 -8.97
N VAL A 222 16.37 -18.15 -7.79
CA VAL A 222 15.47 -18.97 -6.95
C VAL A 222 14.20 -18.21 -6.53
N TRP A 223 14.26 -16.88 -6.40
CA TRP A 223 13.09 -16.05 -6.09
C TRP A 223 12.04 -16.04 -7.21
N ALA A 224 12.41 -16.44 -8.44
CA ALA A 224 11.45 -16.60 -9.52
C ALA A 224 10.41 -17.71 -9.24
N ALA A 225 10.76 -18.72 -8.42
CA ALA A 225 9.82 -19.76 -8.03
C ALA A 225 8.61 -19.19 -7.28
N LEU A 226 8.84 -18.18 -6.41
CA LEU A 226 7.76 -17.48 -5.72
C LEU A 226 6.89 -16.70 -6.70
N GLY A 227 7.51 -16.05 -7.71
CA GLY A 227 6.78 -15.35 -8.77
C GLY A 227 5.93 -16.30 -9.62
N ALA A 228 6.46 -17.47 -9.95
CA ALA A 228 5.73 -18.51 -10.67
C ALA A 228 4.54 -19.03 -9.85
N ALA A 229 4.73 -19.32 -8.56
CA ALA A 229 3.65 -19.73 -7.67
C ALA A 229 2.55 -18.65 -7.55
N ALA A 230 2.95 -17.39 -7.44
CA ALA A 230 2.02 -16.26 -7.48
C ALA A 230 1.28 -16.20 -8.82
N ALA A 231 1.97 -16.29 -9.97
CA ALA A 231 1.34 -16.26 -11.28
C ALA A 231 0.30 -17.40 -11.44
N LEU A 232 0.65 -18.62 -11.04
CA LEU A 232 -0.26 -19.77 -11.11
C LEU A 232 -1.56 -19.52 -10.33
N SER A 233 -1.47 -18.91 -9.15
CA SER A 233 -2.65 -18.61 -8.32
C SER A 233 -3.61 -17.61 -8.98
N TRP A 234 -3.14 -16.77 -9.92
CA TRP A 234 -3.94 -15.76 -10.62
C TRP A 234 -4.58 -16.25 -11.93
N ILE A 235 -4.20 -17.43 -12.47
CA ILE A 235 -4.75 -17.98 -13.74
C ILE A 235 -6.29 -18.03 -13.76
N PRO A 236 -7.01 -18.50 -12.70
CA PRO A 236 -8.45 -18.57 -12.71
C PRO A 236 -9.15 -17.21 -12.83
N PHE A 237 -8.49 -16.14 -12.36
CA PHE A 237 -9.04 -14.77 -12.34
C PHE A 237 -8.90 -14.06 -13.70
N VAL A 238 -7.99 -14.50 -14.55
CA VAL A 238 -7.84 -14.06 -15.94
C VAL A 238 -8.96 -14.62 -16.80
N ARG A 239 -9.28 -15.91 -16.62
CA ARG A 239 -10.26 -16.65 -17.43
C ARG A 239 -11.71 -16.24 -17.15
N ALA A 240 -12.02 -15.83 -15.92
CA ALA A 240 -13.36 -15.43 -15.52
C ALA A 240 -13.94 -14.27 -16.35
N ARG A 241 -13.09 -13.38 -16.86
CA ARG A 241 -13.51 -12.25 -17.71
C ARG A 241 -13.84 -12.65 -19.14
N LYS A 242 -13.13 -13.64 -19.73
CA LYS A 242 -13.45 -14.12 -21.09
C LYS A 242 -14.84 -14.76 -21.16
N ALA A 243 -15.22 -15.51 -20.10
CA ALA A 243 -16.55 -16.12 -20.01
C ALA A 243 -17.68 -15.08 -19.84
N SER A 244 -17.44 -13.96 -19.14
CA SER A 244 -18.44 -12.90 -18.99
C SER A 244 -18.56 -12.02 -20.25
N ALA A 245 -17.50 -11.86 -21.02
CA ALA A 245 -17.51 -11.10 -22.27
C ALA A 245 -18.19 -11.88 -23.43
N SER A 246 -18.10 -13.22 -23.41
CA SER A 246 -18.77 -14.08 -24.40
C SER A 246 -20.23 -14.38 -24.06
N ALA A 247 -20.66 -14.19 -22.80
CA ALA A 247 -22.05 -14.39 -22.37
C ALA A 247 -22.93 -13.14 -22.45
N GLY A 248 -22.35 -11.97 -22.78
CA GLY A 248 -23.01 -10.66 -22.74
C GLY A 248 -23.09 -9.96 -24.09
N SER A 249 -23.34 -10.70 -25.19
CA SER A 249 -23.78 -10.10 -26.47
C SER A 249 -25.23 -10.50 -26.73
N PRO A 250 -26.23 -9.71 -26.31
CA PRO A 250 -27.55 -9.86 -26.87
C PRO A 250 -27.46 -9.31 -28.31
N ALA A 251 -27.75 -10.17 -29.29
CA ALA A 251 -28.00 -9.77 -30.64
C ALA A 251 -29.16 -8.76 -30.64
N HIS A 252 -28.85 -7.50 -30.87
CA HIS A 252 -29.85 -6.52 -31.26
C HIS A 252 -30.21 -6.80 -32.71
N THR A 253 -31.20 -7.66 -32.92
CA THR A 253 -32.04 -7.63 -34.13
C THR A 253 -32.90 -6.39 -34.03
N GLY A 254 -32.83 -5.60 -35.10
CA GLY A 254 -33.49 -4.32 -35.19
C GLY A 254 -35.00 -4.36 -35.10
N SER A 255 -35.53 -3.27 -34.63
CA SER A 255 -36.83 -2.77 -35.06
C SER A 255 -36.79 -1.26 -34.99
N ALA A 256 -36.88 -0.65 -36.18
CA ALA A 256 -37.16 0.76 -36.36
C ALA A 256 -38.64 1.04 -36.05
N GLY A 257 -38.92 2.17 -35.45
CA GLY A 257 -40.26 2.76 -35.60
C GLY A 257 -40.85 3.37 -34.34
N ALA A 258 -41.00 4.68 -34.43
CA ALA A 258 -42.13 5.46 -33.96
C ALA A 258 -42.08 6.20 -32.62
N THR A 259 -41.95 7.48 -32.77
CA THR A 259 -42.83 8.59 -32.29
C THR A 259 -42.68 9.09 -30.84
N GLU A 260 -42.38 10.39 -30.89
CA GLU A 260 -42.53 11.35 -29.81
C GLU A 260 -43.84 11.23 -29.03
N SER A 261 -43.73 11.37 -27.72
CA SER A 261 -44.79 11.99 -26.95
C SER A 261 -44.18 12.70 -25.73
N ALA A 262 -44.39 13.99 -25.73
CA ALA A 262 -44.07 14.88 -24.61
C ALA A 262 -44.93 14.52 -23.40
N GLY A 263 -44.30 14.41 -22.24
CA GLY A 263 -44.96 14.22 -20.96
C GLY A 263 -44.15 14.86 -19.83
N ALA A 264 -44.71 15.92 -19.26
CA ALA A 264 -44.12 16.81 -18.29
C ALA A 264 -43.73 16.15 -16.93
N GLY A 265 -42.62 16.62 -16.39
CA GLY A 265 -42.50 16.98 -14.96
C GLY A 265 -42.51 15.85 -13.94
N ALA A 266 -41.35 15.21 -13.70
CA ALA A 266 -41.00 14.72 -12.36
C ALA A 266 -39.72 15.42 -11.92
N PRO A 267 -39.62 15.90 -10.65
CA PRO A 267 -38.40 16.51 -10.17
C PRO A 267 -37.30 15.47 -10.16
N ARG A 268 -36.24 15.72 -10.95
CA ARG A 268 -34.96 14.99 -10.80
C ARG A 268 -34.50 15.23 -9.37
N ALA A 269 -34.46 14.16 -8.59
CA ALA A 269 -33.71 14.15 -7.35
C ALA A 269 -32.31 14.68 -7.64
N ASP A 270 -31.88 15.68 -6.88
CA ASP A 270 -30.63 16.38 -6.99
C ASP A 270 -29.48 15.38 -7.17
N ALA A 271 -28.92 15.34 -8.35
CA ALA A 271 -27.61 14.74 -8.55
C ALA A 271 -26.65 15.50 -7.63
N PRO A 272 -25.77 14.83 -6.87
CA PRO A 272 -24.80 15.51 -6.05
C PRO A 272 -24.04 16.50 -6.95
N ALA A 273 -24.09 17.78 -6.58
CA ALA A 273 -23.41 18.85 -7.31
C ALA A 273 -21.97 18.39 -7.59
N GLU A 274 -21.58 18.30 -8.86
CA GLU A 274 -20.19 18.03 -9.27
C GLU A 274 -19.33 19.12 -8.62
N GLN A 275 -18.66 18.75 -7.53
CA GLN A 275 -17.70 19.63 -6.89
C GLN A 275 -16.58 19.91 -7.90
N PRO A 276 -16.19 21.19 -8.10
CA PRO A 276 -15.15 21.55 -9.05
C PRO A 276 -13.89 20.74 -8.76
N PRO A 277 -13.17 20.28 -9.79
CA PRO A 277 -11.99 19.44 -9.61
C PRO A 277 -10.96 20.16 -8.72
N LEU A 278 -10.60 19.53 -7.61
CA LEU A 278 -9.61 20.05 -6.68
C LEU A 278 -8.29 20.32 -7.41
N ARG A 279 -7.79 21.53 -7.38
CA ARG A 279 -6.48 21.90 -7.95
C ARG A 279 -5.37 21.47 -6.99
N ILE A 280 -5.17 20.16 -6.85
CA ILE A 280 -4.20 19.53 -5.92
C ILE A 280 -2.79 20.14 -6.04
N THR A 281 -2.36 20.49 -7.24
CA THR A 281 -1.04 21.08 -7.50
C THR A 281 -0.83 22.46 -6.88
N ARG A 282 -1.90 23.14 -6.44
CA ARG A 282 -1.82 24.43 -5.73
C ARG A 282 -1.81 24.27 -4.20
N SER A 283 -2.14 23.09 -3.68
CA SER A 283 -2.19 22.84 -2.24
C SER A 283 -0.78 22.69 -1.64
N ARG A 284 -0.48 23.48 -0.62
CA ARG A 284 0.78 23.36 0.15
C ARG A 284 0.84 22.05 0.92
N THR A 285 -0.28 21.59 1.44
CA THR A 285 -0.40 20.32 2.15
C THR A 285 -0.11 19.14 1.19
N ALA A 286 -0.60 19.19 -0.05
CA ALA A 286 -0.33 18.17 -1.06
C ALA A 286 1.16 18.09 -1.41
N TRP A 287 1.83 19.23 -1.59
CA TRP A 287 3.27 19.27 -1.85
C TRP A 287 4.09 18.80 -0.64
N ALA A 288 3.72 19.21 0.59
CA ALA A 288 4.39 18.72 1.79
C ALA A 288 4.30 17.20 1.91
N LEU A 289 3.12 16.61 1.64
CA LEU A 289 2.95 15.15 1.62
C LEU A 289 3.74 14.48 0.49
N ALA A 290 3.78 15.08 -0.70
CA ALA A 290 4.54 14.54 -1.84
C ALA A 290 6.04 14.52 -1.56
N VAL A 291 6.58 15.59 -1.00
CA VAL A 291 8.01 15.69 -0.64
C VAL A 291 8.33 14.76 0.53
N PHE A 292 7.48 14.70 1.56
CA PHE A 292 7.64 13.76 2.68
C PHE A 292 7.66 12.32 2.20
N PHE A 293 6.69 11.94 1.35
CA PHE A 293 6.64 10.60 0.75
C PHE A 293 7.89 10.31 -0.10
N GLY A 294 8.33 11.29 -0.88
CA GLY A 294 9.51 11.15 -1.74
C GLY A 294 10.80 10.94 -0.97
N LEU A 295 11.06 11.74 0.06
CA LEU A 295 12.25 11.61 0.90
C LEU A 295 12.24 10.30 1.70
N GLN A 296 11.07 9.88 2.21
CA GLN A 296 10.91 8.58 2.85
C GLN A 296 11.16 7.43 1.86
N ALA A 297 10.62 7.52 0.64
CA ALA A 297 10.86 6.52 -0.40
C ALA A 297 12.34 6.46 -0.79
N THR A 298 13.01 7.61 -0.88
CA THR A 298 14.47 7.71 -1.06
C THR A 298 15.21 6.90 0.01
N ALA A 299 14.94 7.16 1.29
CA ALA A 299 15.55 6.45 2.40
C ALA A 299 15.29 4.94 2.33
N ALA A 300 14.04 4.53 2.01
CA ALA A 300 13.67 3.13 1.91
C ALA A 300 14.41 2.41 0.77
N TYR A 301 14.53 3.01 -0.42
CA TYR A 301 15.26 2.39 -1.54
C TYR A 301 16.76 2.36 -1.32
N ILE A 302 17.34 3.39 -0.70
CA ILE A 302 18.75 3.37 -0.29
C ILE A 302 18.96 2.24 0.72
N THR A 303 18.11 2.12 1.74
CA THR A 303 18.19 1.05 2.74
C THR A 303 18.10 -0.34 2.11
N MET A 304 17.12 -0.59 1.23
CA MET A 304 16.97 -1.88 0.57
C MET A 304 18.14 -2.22 -0.36
N GLY A 305 18.74 -1.22 -1.01
CA GLY A 305 19.80 -1.42 -2.00
C GLY A 305 21.21 -1.43 -1.42
N TRP A 306 21.48 -0.62 -0.39
CA TRP A 306 22.85 -0.36 0.03
C TRP A 306 23.16 -0.75 1.48
N MET A 307 22.15 -0.95 2.34
CA MET A 307 22.40 -1.13 3.78
C MET A 307 23.21 -2.40 4.09
N ALA A 308 22.94 -3.51 3.39
CA ALA A 308 23.72 -4.73 3.57
C ALA A 308 25.19 -4.50 3.22
N GLN A 309 25.47 -3.74 2.14
CA GLN A 309 26.83 -3.38 1.73
C GLN A 309 27.51 -2.48 2.77
N ILE A 310 26.82 -1.51 3.32
CA ILE A 310 27.37 -0.63 4.39
C ILE A 310 27.85 -1.46 5.58
N PHE A 311 27.06 -2.45 6.02
CA PHE A 311 27.46 -3.33 7.12
C PHE A 311 28.63 -4.27 6.73
N ARG A 312 28.64 -4.79 5.50
CA ARG A 312 29.71 -5.66 5.01
C ARG A 312 31.05 -4.93 4.93
N ASP A 313 31.06 -3.72 4.38
CA ASP A 313 32.28 -2.90 4.28
C ASP A 313 32.79 -2.46 5.67
N ALA A 314 31.93 -2.50 6.70
CA ALA A 314 32.29 -2.31 8.09
C ALA A 314 32.83 -3.59 8.79
N GLY A 315 32.99 -4.69 8.06
CA GLY A 315 33.52 -5.97 8.56
C GLY A 315 32.47 -6.94 9.10
N VAL A 316 31.16 -6.67 8.91
CA VAL A 316 30.10 -7.59 9.27
C VAL A 316 29.95 -8.67 8.21
N SER A 317 29.81 -9.94 8.61
CA SER A 317 29.61 -11.04 7.66
C SER A 317 28.38 -10.84 6.76
N ALA A 318 28.41 -11.35 5.52
CA ALA A 318 27.33 -11.21 4.55
C ALA A 318 25.97 -11.72 5.10
N GLY A 319 25.97 -12.89 5.76
CA GLY A 319 24.78 -13.45 6.40
C GLY A 319 24.22 -12.53 7.50
N THR A 320 25.09 -12.01 8.38
CA THR A 320 24.68 -11.07 9.43
C THR A 320 24.18 -9.75 8.84
N ALA A 321 24.81 -9.21 7.81
CA ALA A 321 24.35 -7.99 7.12
C ALA A 321 22.96 -8.18 6.50
N GLY A 322 22.68 -9.35 5.92
CA GLY A 322 21.35 -9.73 5.46
C GLY A 322 20.32 -9.79 6.60
N LEU A 323 20.68 -10.34 7.76
CA LEU A 323 19.83 -10.37 8.96
C LEU A 323 19.57 -8.97 9.51
N LEU A 324 20.56 -8.09 9.55
CA LEU A 324 20.40 -6.69 9.97
C LEU A 324 19.42 -5.95 9.03
N LEU A 325 19.55 -6.15 7.73
CA LEU A 325 18.58 -5.62 6.76
C LEU A 325 17.19 -6.20 7.00
N ALA A 326 17.07 -7.50 7.29
CA ALA A 326 15.80 -8.13 7.63
C ALA A 326 15.17 -7.52 8.89
N VAL A 327 15.96 -7.22 9.92
CA VAL A 327 15.50 -6.53 11.14
C VAL A 327 14.95 -5.14 10.79
N ILE A 328 15.66 -4.35 9.98
CA ILE A 328 15.17 -3.05 9.53
C ILE A 328 13.79 -3.19 8.84
N MET A 329 13.64 -4.19 7.99
CA MET A 329 12.40 -4.37 7.20
C MET A 329 11.25 -4.95 8.04
N VAL A 330 11.53 -5.88 8.96
CA VAL A 330 10.49 -6.53 9.78
C VAL A 330 9.85 -5.60 10.79
N MET A 331 10.55 -4.55 11.21
CA MET A 331 9.98 -3.50 12.08
C MET A 331 8.74 -2.85 11.46
N GLY A 332 8.64 -2.85 10.14
CA GLY A 332 7.45 -2.41 9.42
C GLY A 332 6.19 -3.22 9.74
N VAL A 333 6.30 -4.49 10.14
CA VAL A 333 5.14 -5.36 10.44
C VAL A 333 4.36 -4.86 11.66
N PRO A 334 4.94 -4.79 12.88
CA PRO A 334 4.21 -4.32 14.05
C PRO A 334 3.86 -2.83 13.96
N LEU A 335 4.78 -2.00 13.47
CA LEU A 335 4.61 -0.55 13.44
C LEU A 335 3.59 -0.08 12.38
N ALA A 336 3.36 -0.85 11.31
CA ALA A 336 2.28 -0.57 10.37
C ALA A 336 0.87 -0.64 11.00
N PHE A 337 0.71 -1.35 12.13
CA PHE A 337 -0.54 -1.35 12.90
C PHE A 337 -0.57 -0.29 14.00
N VAL A 338 0.56 -0.04 14.63
CA VAL A 338 0.66 0.91 15.76
C VAL A 338 0.59 2.35 15.26
N ILE A 339 1.40 2.71 14.24
CA ILE A 339 1.54 4.08 13.77
C ILE A 339 0.20 4.68 13.29
N PRO A 340 -0.60 4.03 12.43
CA PRO A 340 -1.88 4.58 12.02
C PRO A 340 -2.85 4.79 13.18
N ARG A 341 -2.88 3.84 14.15
CA ARG A 341 -3.75 3.97 15.34
C ARG A 341 -3.37 5.15 16.23
N VAL A 342 -2.07 5.36 16.43
CA VAL A 342 -1.58 6.51 17.21
C VAL A 342 -1.79 7.81 16.43
N ALA A 343 -1.47 7.81 15.13
CA ALA A 343 -1.62 8.98 14.26
C ALA A 343 -3.05 9.52 14.22
N THR A 344 -4.04 8.62 14.17
CA THR A 344 -5.47 9.01 14.14
C THR A 344 -6.01 9.53 15.48
N ARG A 345 -5.31 9.27 16.60
CA ARG A 345 -5.67 9.78 17.93
C ARG A 345 -5.05 11.13 18.26
N LEU A 346 -4.02 11.53 17.52
CA LEU A 346 -3.33 12.79 17.75
C LEU A 346 -3.95 13.91 16.90
N PRO A 347 -4.08 15.14 17.46
CA PRO A 347 -4.56 16.30 16.69
C PRO A 347 -3.62 16.67 15.55
N HIS A 348 -2.33 16.39 15.70
CA HIS A 348 -1.31 16.59 14.67
C HIS A 348 -0.25 15.47 14.73
N GLN A 349 0.32 15.09 13.59
CA GLN A 349 1.22 13.95 13.47
C GLN A 349 2.69 14.32 13.61
N GLY A 350 3.01 15.60 13.86
CA GLY A 350 4.36 16.10 14.05
C GLY A 350 5.22 15.34 15.06
N PRO A 351 4.72 14.99 16.26
CA PRO A 351 5.48 14.23 17.24
C PRO A 351 5.92 12.85 16.73
N ILE A 352 5.07 12.14 15.97
CA ILE A 352 5.45 10.85 15.38
C ILE A 352 6.57 11.05 14.36
N VAL A 353 6.46 12.06 13.50
CA VAL A 353 7.51 12.40 12.51
C VAL A 353 8.83 12.69 13.20
N LEU A 354 8.82 13.46 14.30
CA LEU A 354 10.02 13.77 15.08
C LEU A 354 10.66 12.51 15.67
N VAL A 355 9.88 11.62 16.28
CA VAL A 355 10.40 10.36 16.83
C VAL A 355 11.04 9.51 15.75
N LEU A 356 10.36 9.31 14.61
CA LEU A 356 10.89 8.54 13.49
C LEU A 356 12.16 9.19 12.92
N GLY A 357 12.18 10.52 12.82
CA GLY A 357 13.32 11.27 12.32
C GLY A 357 14.53 11.22 13.26
N VAL A 358 14.33 11.36 14.57
CA VAL A 358 15.39 11.25 15.57
C VAL A 358 15.98 9.84 15.58
N CYS A 359 15.14 8.80 15.51
CA CYS A 359 15.61 7.42 15.36
C CYS A 359 16.48 7.26 14.10
N GLY A 360 16.07 7.84 12.97
CA GLY A 360 16.84 7.82 11.73
C GLY A 360 18.19 8.51 11.84
N LEU A 361 18.21 9.73 12.38
CA LEU A 361 19.45 10.49 12.59
C LEU A 361 20.40 9.77 13.56
N ALA A 362 19.88 9.22 14.65
CA ALA A 362 20.67 8.43 15.59
C ALA A 362 21.23 7.15 14.95
N GLY A 363 20.43 6.46 14.13
CA GLY A 363 20.87 5.28 13.37
C GLY A 363 21.97 5.63 12.36
N TYR A 364 21.84 6.72 11.60
CA TYR A 364 22.88 7.16 10.65
C TYR A 364 24.13 7.66 11.37
N ALA A 365 23.99 8.40 12.48
CA ALA A 365 25.13 8.78 13.30
C ALA A 365 25.88 7.54 13.83
N GLY A 366 25.14 6.53 14.30
CA GLY A 366 25.72 5.26 14.74
C GLY A 366 26.49 4.55 13.62
N LEU A 367 25.93 4.50 12.41
CA LEU A 367 26.60 3.93 11.24
C LEU A 367 27.86 4.73 10.85
N TYR A 368 27.86 6.04 11.06
CA TYR A 368 29.02 6.88 10.74
C TYR A 368 30.18 6.66 11.73
N PHE A 369 29.90 6.62 13.04
CA PHE A 369 30.93 6.60 14.08
C PHE A 369 31.34 5.18 14.52
N ALA A 370 30.39 4.22 14.52
CA ALA A 370 30.62 2.87 15.03
C ALA A 370 29.77 1.83 14.28
N PRO A 371 29.96 1.64 12.95
CA PRO A 371 29.04 0.84 12.15
C PRO A 371 28.91 -0.61 12.61
N ALA A 372 30.03 -1.27 12.97
CA ALA A 372 30.01 -2.66 13.44
C ALA A 372 29.68 -2.78 14.93
N GLY A 373 30.15 -1.82 15.78
CA GLY A 373 30.05 -1.91 17.23
C GLY A 373 28.63 -1.82 17.78
N GLY A 374 27.71 -1.21 17.02
CA GLY A 374 26.29 -1.07 17.42
C GLY A 374 25.31 -1.53 16.33
N ALA A 375 25.74 -2.40 15.41
CA ALA A 375 25.00 -2.75 14.19
C ALA A 375 23.53 -3.14 14.44
N TRP A 376 23.25 -3.93 15.46
CA TRP A 376 21.88 -4.31 15.83
C TRP A 376 21.04 -3.15 16.33
N LEU A 377 21.63 -2.25 17.13
CA LEU A 377 20.95 -1.04 17.60
C LEU A 377 20.65 -0.09 16.43
N TRP A 378 21.62 0.10 15.54
CA TRP A 378 21.42 0.94 14.36
C TRP A 378 20.37 0.36 13.43
N ALA A 379 20.35 -0.97 13.25
CA ALA A 379 19.31 -1.65 12.49
C ALA A 379 17.90 -1.46 13.10
N LEU A 380 17.76 -1.54 14.40
CA LEU A 380 16.48 -1.28 15.09
C LEU A 380 16.04 0.17 14.93
N LEU A 381 16.92 1.15 15.17
CA LEU A 381 16.61 2.58 15.04
C LEU A 381 16.22 2.95 13.60
N LEU A 382 16.96 2.45 12.61
CA LEU A 382 16.65 2.67 11.20
C LEU A 382 15.37 1.94 10.79
N GLY A 383 15.08 0.76 11.39
CA GLY A 383 13.82 0.04 11.18
C GLY A 383 12.62 0.84 11.68
N VAL A 384 12.72 1.46 12.86
CA VAL A 384 11.69 2.38 13.37
C VAL A 384 11.52 3.57 12.43
N SER A 385 12.62 4.21 12.02
CA SER A 385 12.61 5.37 11.11
C SER A 385 11.97 5.03 9.75
N ASN A 386 12.23 3.83 9.21
CA ASN A 386 11.68 3.38 7.93
C ASN A 386 10.14 3.24 7.94
N CYS A 387 9.53 3.22 9.13
CA CYS A 387 8.08 3.21 9.30
C CYS A 387 7.39 4.57 9.04
N ALA A 388 8.09 5.55 8.51
CA ALA A 388 7.51 6.78 7.98
C ALA A 388 6.56 6.54 6.79
N PHE A 389 6.69 5.40 6.07
CA PHE A 389 5.82 5.04 4.96
C PHE A 389 4.35 4.81 5.37
N PRO A 390 4.01 3.95 6.36
CA PRO A 390 2.64 3.82 6.83
C PRO A 390 2.08 5.12 7.42
N LEU A 391 2.93 5.97 8.04
CA LEU A 391 2.53 7.29 8.49
C LEU A 391 2.13 8.18 7.31
N ALA A 392 2.94 8.25 6.25
CA ALA A 392 2.65 9.04 5.06
C ALA A 392 1.30 8.66 4.42
N LEU A 393 1.03 7.36 4.26
CA LEU A 393 -0.23 6.87 3.73
C LEU A 393 -1.42 7.21 4.64
N THR A 394 -1.24 7.12 5.95
CA THR A 394 -2.27 7.51 6.93
C THR A 394 -2.57 9.00 6.82
N MET A 395 -1.54 9.84 6.75
CA MET A 395 -1.69 11.28 6.59
C MET A 395 -2.41 11.65 5.29
N VAL A 396 -2.13 10.97 4.18
CA VAL A 396 -2.87 11.15 2.91
C VAL A 396 -4.37 10.95 3.12
N GLY A 397 -4.77 9.89 3.85
CA GLY A 397 -6.17 9.62 4.18
C GLY A 397 -6.81 10.68 5.09
N MET A 398 -6.02 11.33 5.96
CA MET A 398 -6.50 12.33 6.91
C MET A 398 -6.53 13.76 6.35
N ARG A 399 -5.78 14.05 5.29
CA ARG A 399 -5.63 15.39 4.70
C ARG A 399 -6.58 15.66 3.53
N ALA A 400 -7.56 14.78 3.28
CA ALA A 400 -8.65 15.02 2.36
C ALA A 400 -9.98 14.57 3.00
N ARG A 401 -11.03 15.36 2.82
CA ARG A 401 -12.38 15.09 3.40
C ARG A 401 -13.20 14.16 2.51
N THR A 402 -13.00 14.22 1.20
CA THR A 402 -13.79 13.46 0.23
C THR A 402 -13.02 12.25 -0.28
N GLY A 403 -13.73 11.16 -0.62
CA GLY A 403 -13.09 9.98 -1.21
C GLY A 403 -12.38 10.30 -2.54
N ALA A 404 -12.91 11.22 -3.34
CA ALA A 404 -12.29 11.72 -4.55
C ALA A 404 -11.01 12.52 -4.25
N GLY A 405 -11.04 13.38 -3.22
CA GLY A 405 -9.89 14.13 -2.74
C GLY A 405 -8.76 13.22 -2.23
N VAL A 406 -9.10 12.19 -1.44
CA VAL A 406 -8.12 11.18 -0.99
C VAL A 406 -7.46 10.48 -2.18
N ALA A 407 -8.25 10.07 -3.19
CA ALA A 407 -7.71 9.41 -4.38
C ALA A 407 -6.78 10.32 -5.19
N GLN A 408 -7.16 11.57 -5.39
CA GLN A 408 -6.34 12.57 -6.11
C GLN A 408 -5.07 12.90 -5.33
N LEU A 409 -5.17 13.14 -4.01
CA LEU A 409 -4.02 13.43 -3.14
C LEU A 409 -3.05 12.24 -3.09
N SER A 410 -3.57 11.01 -2.97
CA SER A 410 -2.77 9.79 -2.98
C SER A 410 -2.02 9.62 -4.31
N ALA A 411 -2.71 9.81 -5.43
CA ALA A 411 -2.10 9.73 -6.75
C ALA A 411 -1.00 10.78 -6.92
N PHE A 412 -1.27 12.04 -6.55
CA PHE A 412 -0.29 13.12 -6.64
C PHE A 412 0.92 12.89 -5.73
N ALA A 413 0.69 12.60 -4.44
CA ALA A 413 1.76 12.42 -3.46
C ALA A 413 2.67 11.23 -3.81
N GLN A 414 2.11 10.11 -4.25
CA GLN A 414 2.90 8.94 -4.63
C GLN A 414 3.63 9.14 -5.96
N SER A 415 2.98 9.66 -7.00
CA SER A 415 3.63 9.87 -8.31
C SER A 415 4.78 10.86 -8.21
N THR A 416 4.52 12.03 -7.61
CA THR A 416 5.56 13.05 -7.39
C THR A 416 6.65 12.54 -6.44
N GLY A 417 6.26 11.84 -5.38
CA GLY A 417 7.21 11.29 -4.42
C GLY A 417 8.14 10.25 -5.03
N TYR A 418 7.65 9.34 -5.87
CA TYR A 418 8.53 8.39 -6.56
C TYR A 418 9.51 9.09 -7.52
N LEU A 419 9.08 10.16 -8.20
CA LEU A 419 9.99 10.98 -9.02
C LEU A 419 11.10 11.61 -8.18
N ILE A 420 10.75 12.19 -7.01
CA ILE A 420 11.72 12.77 -6.07
C ILE A 420 12.71 11.70 -5.56
N SER A 421 12.28 10.46 -5.42
CA SER A 421 13.12 9.39 -4.86
C SER A 421 14.14 8.81 -5.84
N ILE A 422 14.04 9.08 -7.14
CA ILE A 422 14.95 8.52 -8.17
C ILE A 422 16.42 8.89 -7.93
N PRO A 423 16.80 10.16 -7.69
CA PRO A 423 18.21 10.54 -7.59
C PRO A 423 18.92 10.01 -6.34
N GLY A 424 18.19 9.71 -5.27
CA GLY A 424 18.80 9.35 -3.99
C GLY A 424 19.72 8.14 -4.03
N PRO A 425 19.25 6.94 -4.43
CA PRO A 425 20.09 5.75 -4.52
C PRO A 425 21.22 5.89 -5.52
N LEU A 426 21.00 6.63 -6.63
CA LEU A 426 22.05 6.94 -7.62
C LEU A 426 23.16 7.79 -7.00
N LEU A 427 22.80 8.87 -6.29
CA LEU A 427 23.77 9.75 -5.63
C LEU A 427 24.59 9.00 -4.58
N VAL A 428 24.00 8.07 -3.83
CA VAL A 428 24.73 7.20 -2.90
C VAL A 428 25.81 6.42 -3.62
N GLY A 429 25.49 5.78 -4.76
CA GLY A 429 26.45 5.03 -5.55
C GLY A 429 27.57 5.90 -6.14
N VAL A 430 27.22 7.10 -6.64
CA VAL A 430 28.19 8.09 -7.16
C VAL A 430 29.12 8.58 -6.05
N LEU A 431 28.57 8.96 -4.90
CA LEU A 431 29.35 9.42 -3.77
C LEU A 431 30.26 8.34 -3.21
N TYR A 432 29.76 7.10 -3.08
CA TYR A 432 30.56 5.96 -2.66
C TYR A 432 31.75 5.74 -3.62
N GLN A 433 31.52 5.79 -4.92
CA GLN A 433 32.58 5.61 -5.92
C GLN A 433 33.64 6.71 -5.87
N HIS A 434 33.22 7.97 -5.69
CA HIS A 434 34.16 9.10 -5.70
C HIS A 434 34.90 9.31 -4.37
N SER A 435 34.27 8.99 -3.23
CA SER A 435 34.88 9.15 -1.92
C SER A 435 35.68 7.94 -1.43
N GLY A 436 35.50 6.79 -2.07
CA GLY A 436 36.13 5.55 -1.65
C GLY A 436 35.64 5.01 -0.29
N GLY A 437 34.46 5.50 0.20
CA GLY A 437 33.95 5.10 1.49
C GLY A 437 32.51 5.58 1.75
N TRP A 438 31.99 5.24 2.94
CA TRP A 438 30.58 5.49 3.31
C TRP A 438 30.35 6.84 3.99
N GLY A 439 31.39 7.61 4.31
CA GLY A 439 31.25 8.88 5.02
C GLY A 439 30.33 9.88 4.31
N LEU A 440 30.59 10.19 3.02
CA LEU A 440 29.74 11.07 2.23
C LEU A 440 28.33 10.53 1.96
N PRO A 441 28.13 9.24 1.58
CA PRO A 441 26.83 8.64 1.46
C PRO A 441 25.98 8.74 2.74
N ILE A 442 26.55 8.42 3.91
CA ILE A 442 25.82 8.50 5.20
C ILE A 442 25.51 9.96 5.55
N ALA A 443 26.43 10.90 5.29
CA ALA A 443 26.17 12.33 5.47
C ALA A 443 25.01 12.82 4.57
N LEU A 444 24.94 12.38 3.31
CA LEU A 444 23.80 12.66 2.42
C LEU A 444 22.50 12.13 3.00
N MET A 445 22.48 10.87 3.47
CA MET A 445 21.29 10.26 4.06
C MET A 445 20.82 11.01 5.30
N SER A 446 21.77 11.43 6.16
CA SER A 446 21.49 12.26 7.34
C SER A 446 20.96 13.64 6.94
N ALA A 447 21.56 14.27 5.93
CA ALA A 447 21.12 15.57 5.43
C ALA A 447 19.71 15.53 4.85
N LEU A 448 19.33 14.46 4.14
CA LEU A 448 17.98 14.27 3.60
C LEU A 448 16.93 14.02 4.69
N MET A 449 17.33 13.50 5.85
CA MET A 449 16.43 13.29 6.99
C MET A 449 15.92 14.61 7.57
N VAL A 450 16.74 15.68 7.56
CA VAL A 450 16.34 16.99 8.08
C VAL A 450 15.14 17.58 7.33
N PRO A 451 15.19 17.76 6.00
CA PRO A 451 14.01 18.22 5.25
C PRO A 451 12.85 17.23 5.33
N GLN A 452 13.09 15.91 5.43
CA GLN A 452 12.03 14.93 5.65
C GLN A 452 11.27 15.20 6.95
N ILE A 453 11.96 15.48 8.05
CA ILE A 453 11.35 15.85 9.33
C ILE A 453 10.55 17.14 9.18
N VAL A 454 11.13 18.18 8.61
CA VAL A 454 10.48 19.50 8.46
C VAL A 454 9.19 19.39 7.65
N VAL A 455 9.27 18.81 6.45
CA VAL A 455 8.07 18.69 5.60
C VAL A 455 7.06 17.70 6.17
N GLY A 456 7.50 16.65 6.88
CA GLY A 456 6.63 15.71 7.57
C GLY A 456 5.83 16.37 8.71
N VAL A 457 6.47 17.25 9.50
CA VAL A 457 5.80 18.05 10.53
C VAL A 457 4.80 19.03 9.89
N LEU A 458 5.16 19.66 8.76
CA LEU A 458 4.25 20.55 8.03
C LEU A 458 3.03 19.80 7.47
N ALA A 459 3.26 18.63 6.87
CA ALA A 459 2.19 17.74 6.37
C ALA A 459 1.31 17.18 7.51
N GLY A 460 1.90 17.05 8.71
CA GLY A 460 1.21 16.59 9.92
C GLY A 460 0.30 17.62 10.58
N ARG A 461 0.23 18.87 10.10
CA ARG A 461 -0.69 19.90 10.62
C ARG A 461 -2.13 19.57 10.24
N ASP A 462 -3.07 19.92 11.10
CA ASP A 462 -4.51 19.70 10.87
C ASP A 462 -5.08 20.67 9.82
N ARG A 463 -4.84 20.36 8.53
CA ARG A 463 -5.33 21.09 7.36
C ARG A 463 -5.66 20.11 6.26
N THR A 464 -6.79 20.31 5.58
CA THR A 464 -7.17 19.48 4.42
C THR A 464 -6.92 20.23 3.11
N VAL A 465 -6.79 19.47 2.03
CA VAL A 465 -6.58 20.04 0.68
C VAL A 465 -7.80 20.82 0.20
N GLU A 466 -8.99 20.46 0.68
CA GLU A 466 -10.23 21.17 0.41
C GLU A 466 -10.27 22.53 1.11
N ASP A 467 -9.78 22.65 2.35
CA ASP A 467 -9.67 23.93 3.06
C ASP A 467 -8.75 24.91 2.38
N GLU A 468 -7.69 24.41 1.73
CA GLU A 468 -6.75 25.23 0.97
C GLU A 468 -7.30 25.63 -0.41
N ALA A 469 -8.16 24.80 -1.01
CA ALA A 469 -8.80 25.09 -2.29
C ALA A 469 -9.94 26.14 -2.17
N ALA A 470 -10.51 26.29 -0.97
CA ALA A 470 -11.57 27.26 -0.67
C ALA A 470 -11.03 28.68 -0.37
N ARG A 471 -9.68 28.85 -0.26
CA ARG A 471 -8.99 30.13 -0.05
C ARG A 471 -8.41 30.66 -1.35
#